data_ae6f99d71111df8a7907e57c9c233b60
#
_entry.id   ae6f99d71111df8a7907e57c9c233b60
#
_cell.length_a   1.000
_cell.length_b   1.000
_cell.length_c   1.000
_cell.angle_alpha   90.00
_cell.angle_beta   90.00
_cell.angle_gamma   90.00
#
_symmetry.space_group_name_H-M   'P 1'
#
loop_
_entity.id
_entity.type
_entity.pdbx_description
1 polymer ?
#
loop_
_entity_poly.entity_id
_entity_poly.type
_entity_poly.pdbx_seq_one_letter_code
_entity_poly.pdbx_strand_id
1 'polypeptide(L)'
;MIDKLKQIEDKLIIDLLSKPAEWNTLLVNYHPPIVERCWAQIGNYRIYLHFIHKCESQDALFHPHPWPSAMHVLNGKYEMSLGFGPGIVEPEKMCTILLENGGAYYDMTHIDGWHSVRPVDGVCATVMLVGKPWGREQVEVTEKPQPFSEDRKLMMLRFFSEYYKNRNQMHRVIENEMIERGDWVKIDESRLNESDRRGFSKFIGQKGFVIGRNGGMIDIRFGNERTSILSGNLLMLDPKDKPSSKMESEEFKKAKDWGKEKTDEEDHMNPDLWPDDDKDEEI
;
A
#
# COMPACT_ATOMS: atom_id res chain seq x y z
N MET A 1 10.48 -14.71 -14.14
CA MET A 1 10.27 -14.06 -12.81
C MET A 1 8.97 -14.51 -12.16
N ILE A 2 7.86 -14.60 -12.89
CA ILE A 2 6.53 -14.99 -12.34
C ILE A 2 6.59 -16.36 -11.61
N ASP A 3 7.18 -17.38 -12.21
CA ASP A 3 7.23 -18.72 -11.59
C ASP A 3 8.03 -18.71 -10.27
N LYS A 4 9.07 -17.84 -10.18
CA LYS A 4 9.82 -17.67 -8.94
C LYS A 4 9.00 -16.96 -7.87
N LEU A 5 8.24 -15.94 -8.26
CA LEU A 5 7.30 -15.26 -7.34
C LEU A 5 6.27 -16.26 -6.81
N LYS A 6 5.61 -17.01 -7.68
CA LYS A 6 4.63 -18.04 -7.28
C LYS A 6 5.25 -19.08 -6.32
N GLN A 7 6.47 -19.53 -6.61
CA GLN A 7 7.17 -20.48 -5.73
C GLN A 7 7.40 -19.89 -4.32
N ILE A 8 7.74 -18.60 -4.23
CA ILE A 8 7.94 -17.91 -2.95
C ILE A 8 6.60 -17.76 -2.21
N GLU A 9 5.54 -17.34 -2.91
CA GLU A 9 4.21 -17.20 -2.34
C GLU A 9 3.66 -18.54 -1.81
N ASP A 10 3.89 -19.63 -2.51
CA ASP A 10 3.37 -20.93 -2.11
C ASP A 10 4.15 -21.58 -0.96
N LYS A 11 5.45 -21.31 -0.83
CA LYS A 11 6.33 -22.07 0.06
C LYS A 11 6.97 -21.28 1.18
N LEU A 12 7.19 -19.98 0.99
CA LEU A 12 8.06 -19.19 1.88
C LEU A 12 7.37 -17.98 2.49
N ILE A 13 6.38 -17.41 1.81
CA ILE A 13 5.81 -16.12 2.20
C ILE A 13 5.22 -16.11 3.60
N ILE A 14 4.52 -17.17 4.02
CA ILE A 14 3.91 -17.26 5.36
C ILE A 14 4.98 -17.29 6.44
N ASP A 15 6.06 -18.06 6.24
CA ASP A 15 7.18 -18.11 7.18
C ASP A 15 7.86 -16.75 7.30
N LEU A 16 8.10 -16.09 6.18
CA LEU A 16 8.70 -14.76 6.15
C LEU A 16 7.82 -13.70 6.84
N LEU A 17 6.51 -13.71 6.57
CA LEU A 17 5.55 -12.81 7.22
C LEU A 17 5.45 -13.01 8.74
N SER A 18 5.84 -14.19 9.26
CA SER A 18 5.90 -14.47 10.69
C SER A 18 7.10 -13.83 11.40
N LYS A 19 8.02 -13.22 10.65
CA LYS A 19 9.29 -12.63 11.14
C LYS A 19 9.34 -11.13 10.90
N PRO A 20 8.58 -10.29 11.64
CA PRO A 20 8.51 -8.85 11.39
C PRO A 20 9.86 -8.12 11.38
N ALA A 21 10.84 -8.63 12.13
CA ALA A 21 12.19 -8.04 12.20
C ALA A 21 12.97 -8.15 10.87
N GLU A 22 12.60 -9.06 9.97
CA GLU A 22 13.24 -9.21 8.65
C GLU A 22 12.68 -8.23 7.61
N TRP A 23 11.62 -7.47 7.96
CA TRP A 23 10.97 -6.52 7.06
C TRP A 23 11.37 -5.09 7.37
N ASN A 24 11.79 -4.39 6.34
CA ASN A 24 12.03 -2.96 6.32
C ASN A 24 10.82 -2.23 5.71
N THR A 25 10.71 -0.93 5.96
CA THR A 25 9.60 -0.10 5.47
C THR A 25 10.10 1.05 4.62
N LEU A 26 9.27 1.50 3.68
CA LEU A 26 9.56 2.61 2.80
C LEU A 26 8.26 3.26 2.34
N LEU A 27 8.12 4.56 2.54
CA LEU A 27 7.04 5.35 2.00
C LEU A 27 7.51 6.09 0.75
N VAL A 28 6.97 5.71 -0.41
CA VAL A 28 7.18 6.41 -1.67
C VAL A 28 6.06 7.44 -1.83
N ASN A 29 6.33 8.70 -1.53
CA ASN A 29 5.34 9.79 -1.52
C ASN A 29 5.79 11.05 -2.29
N TYR A 30 6.93 10.97 -2.97
CA TYR A 30 7.47 12.08 -3.75
C TYR A 30 6.87 12.16 -5.17
N HIS A 31 6.07 11.18 -5.57
CA HIS A 31 5.25 11.20 -6.78
C HIS A 31 4.02 10.30 -6.61
N PRO A 32 2.90 10.57 -7.32
CA PRO A 32 1.79 9.62 -7.40
C PRO A 32 2.12 8.37 -8.26
N PRO A 33 1.51 7.23 -7.94
CA PRO A 33 0.75 6.96 -6.73
C PRO A 33 1.62 6.92 -5.48
N ILE A 34 1.06 7.28 -4.33
CA ILE A 34 1.73 7.02 -3.05
C ILE A 34 1.79 5.51 -2.85
N VAL A 35 2.96 4.99 -2.45
CA VAL A 35 3.17 3.56 -2.20
C VAL A 35 3.75 3.36 -0.81
N GLU A 36 3.01 2.65 0.03
CA GLU A 36 3.56 2.07 1.25
C GLU A 36 4.18 0.72 0.90
N ARG A 37 5.42 0.54 1.28
CA ARG A 37 6.22 -0.61 0.88
C ARG A 37 6.88 -1.26 2.09
N CYS A 38 6.61 -2.55 2.34
CA CYS A 38 7.46 -3.41 3.17
C CYS A 38 8.35 -4.25 2.26
N TRP A 39 9.59 -4.49 2.64
CA TRP A 39 10.48 -5.33 1.85
C TRP A 39 11.39 -6.20 2.71
N ALA A 40 11.74 -7.37 2.19
CA ALA A 40 12.66 -8.32 2.81
C ALA A 40 13.55 -8.98 1.76
N GLN A 41 14.73 -9.44 2.18
CA GLN A 41 15.67 -10.16 1.32
C GLN A 41 15.36 -11.66 1.33
N ILE A 42 15.37 -12.30 0.16
CA ILE A 42 15.22 -13.75 0.01
C ILE A 42 16.31 -14.26 -0.95
N GLY A 43 17.42 -14.71 -0.41
CA GLY A 43 18.59 -15.08 -1.21
C GLY A 43 19.03 -13.90 -2.10
N ASN A 44 19.15 -14.13 -3.41
CA ASN A 44 19.51 -13.10 -4.39
C ASN A 44 18.33 -12.25 -4.88
N TYR A 45 17.18 -12.34 -4.24
CA TYR A 45 15.98 -11.60 -4.59
C TYR A 45 15.54 -10.71 -3.44
N ARG A 46 14.82 -9.65 -3.77
CA ARG A 46 14.10 -8.86 -2.79
C ARG A 46 12.60 -8.99 -3.05
N ILE A 47 11.83 -9.22 -1.99
CA ILE A 47 10.39 -9.23 -2.06
C ILE A 47 9.84 -7.95 -1.46
N TYR A 48 8.83 -7.39 -2.11
CA TYR A 48 8.11 -6.21 -1.66
C TYR A 48 6.64 -6.52 -1.48
N LEU A 49 6.05 -5.98 -0.45
CA LEU A 49 4.61 -5.90 -0.22
C LEU A 49 4.23 -4.43 -0.38
N HIS A 50 3.22 -4.15 -1.18
CA HIS A 50 2.78 -2.79 -1.44
C HIS A 50 1.33 -2.59 -1.06
N PHE A 51 1.05 -1.42 -0.50
CA PHE A 51 -0.24 -0.75 -0.62
C PHE A 51 -0.05 0.44 -1.55
N ILE A 52 -0.68 0.37 -2.72
CA ILE A 52 -0.62 1.41 -3.75
C ILE A 52 -1.90 2.21 -3.66
N HIS A 53 -1.79 3.51 -3.39
CA HIS A 53 -2.93 4.39 -3.22
C HIS A 53 -3.45 4.90 -4.57
N LYS A 54 -4.75 5.23 -4.62
CA LYS A 54 -5.38 5.78 -5.80
C LYS A 54 -4.77 7.12 -6.18
N CYS A 55 -4.58 7.34 -7.48
CA CYS A 55 -4.28 8.65 -8.06
C CYS A 55 -4.99 8.83 -9.40
N GLU A 56 -4.94 10.03 -9.97
CA GLU A 56 -5.46 10.28 -11.31
C GLU A 56 -4.49 9.74 -12.38
N SER A 57 -5.01 9.39 -13.56
CA SER A 57 -4.23 8.71 -14.61
C SER A 57 -3.05 9.54 -15.12
N GLN A 58 -3.23 10.85 -15.21
CA GLN A 58 -2.18 11.78 -15.65
C GLN A 58 -1.06 11.98 -14.62
N ASP A 59 -1.34 11.67 -13.34
CA ASP A 59 -0.39 11.88 -12.24
C ASP A 59 0.48 10.64 -11.99
N ALA A 60 0.06 9.48 -12.49
CA ALA A 60 0.79 8.23 -12.29
C ALA A 60 2.14 8.26 -13.00
N LEU A 61 3.23 8.18 -12.23
CA LEU A 61 4.59 8.23 -12.76
C LEU A 61 4.83 7.09 -13.75
N PHE A 62 5.22 7.45 -14.98
CA PHE A 62 5.65 6.50 -15.99
C PHE A 62 7.16 6.33 -15.90
N HIS A 63 7.62 5.13 -15.54
CA HIS A 63 9.01 4.92 -15.17
C HIS A 63 9.53 3.54 -15.60
N PRO A 64 10.84 3.39 -15.81
CA PRO A 64 11.48 2.11 -16.01
C PRO A 64 11.84 1.49 -14.67
N HIS A 65 11.98 0.18 -14.61
CA HIS A 65 12.59 -0.49 -13.47
C HIS A 65 14.09 -0.65 -13.66
N PRO A 66 14.91 -0.49 -12.60
CA PRO A 66 16.35 -0.75 -12.66
C PRO A 66 16.70 -2.25 -12.56
N TRP A 67 15.71 -3.11 -12.36
CA TRP A 67 15.84 -4.55 -12.18
C TRP A 67 14.72 -5.33 -12.87
N PRO A 68 14.91 -6.63 -13.18
CA PRO A 68 13.82 -7.50 -13.58
C PRO A 68 12.88 -7.71 -12.39
N SER A 69 11.59 -7.63 -12.65
CA SER A 69 10.57 -7.77 -11.60
C SER A 69 9.40 -8.64 -12.05
N ALA A 70 8.74 -9.28 -11.08
CA ALA A 70 7.42 -9.88 -11.26
C ALA A 70 6.48 -9.34 -10.20
N MET A 71 5.24 -9.12 -10.58
CA MET A 71 4.20 -8.54 -9.73
C MET A 71 2.99 -9.48 -9.67
N HIS A 72 2.41 -9.61 -8.49
CA HIS A 72 1.11 -10.20 -8.26
C HIS A 72 0.16 -9.14 -7.71
N VAL A 73 -0.89 -8.82 -8.44
CA VAL A 73 -1.96 -7.92 -8.00
C VAL A 73 -2.95 -8.74 -7.19
N LEU A 74 -3.04 -8.47 -5.88
CA LEU A 74 -3.84 -9.31 -4.98
C LEU A 74 -5.31 -8.93 -4.96
N ASN A 75 -5.62 -7.66 -5.17
CA ASN A 75 -6.98 -7.13 -5.10
C ASN A 75 -7.17 -5.85 -5.88
N GLY A 76 -8.43 -5.43 -6.03
CA GLY A 76 -8.84 -4.15 -6.60
C GLY A 76 -8.73 -4.08 -8.11
N LYS A 77 -8.94 -2.89 -8.65
CA LYS A 77 -8.74 -2.54 -10.05
C LYS A 77 -7.44 -1.79 -10.22
N TYR A 78 -6.59 -2.31 -11.06
CA TYR A 78 -5.23 -1.85 -11.25
C TYR A 78 -4.99 -1.52 -12.73
N GLU A 79 -4.93 -0.24 -13.04
CA GLU A 79 -4.61 0.24 -14.38
C GLU A 79 -3.10 0.30 -14.55
N MET A 80 -2.60 -0.21 -15.66
CA MET A 80 -1.19 -0.20 -16.02
C MET A 80 -1.01 0.29 -17.45
N SER A 81 -0.23 1.36 -17.64
CA SER A 81 0.27 1.77 -18.96
C SER A 81 1.65 1.18 -19.19
N LEU A 82 1.92 0.77 -20.42
CA LEU A 82 3.17 0.15 -20.84
C LEU A 82 3.83 0.95 -21.96
N GLY A 83 5.16 0.94 -21.98
CA GLY A 83 5.97 1.49 -23.05
C GLY A 83 7.32 0.79 -23.13
N PHE A 84 8.10 1.18 -24.13
CA PHE A 84 9.39 0.56 -24.41
C PHE A 84 10.35 1.60 -24.97
N GLY A 85 11.49 1.78 -24.33
CA GLY A 85 12.51 2.73 -24.76
C GLY A 85 13.76 2.69 -23.92
N PRO A 86 14.95 2.90 -24.54
CA PRO A 86 16.23 2.87 -23.85
C PRO A 86 16.47 4.13 -23.00
N GLY A 87 17.35 4.00 -22.01
CA GLY A 87 17.81 5.13 -21.19
C GLY A 87 16.73 5.70 -20.27
N ILE A 88 16.84 6.99 -19.95
CA ILE A 88 15.99 7.73 -19.01
C ILE A 88 14.95 8.62 -19.70
N VAL A 89 14.97 8.70 -21.04
CA VAL A 89 14.00 9.50 -21.79
C VAL A 89 12.69 8.73 -21.87
N GLU A 90 11.63 9.36 -21.38
CA GLU A 90 10.29 8.75 -21.36
C GLU A 90 9.82 8.44 -22.79
N PRO A 91 9.52 7.16 -23.11
CA PRO A 91 8.99 6.77 -24.39
C PRO A 91 7.49 7.02 -24.48
N GLU A 92 6.94 6.90 -25.69
CA GLU A 92 5.49 6.91 -25.89
C GLU A 92 4.83 5.69 -25.19
N LYS A 93 3.69 5.93 -24.56
CA LYS A 93 2.86 4.85 -23.99
C LYS A 93 2.22 4.06 -25.13
N MET A 94 2.55 2.77 -25.20
CA MET A 94 2.09 1.87 -26.27
C MET A 94 0.68 1.33 -26.03
N CYS A 95 0.34 1.04 -24.78
CA CYS A 95 -0.97 0.54 -24.40
C CYS A 95 -1.26 0.79 -22.92
N THR A 96 -2.54 0.76 -22.58
CA THR A 96 -3.02 0.74 -21.19
C THR A 96 -3.92 -0.46 -21.00
N ILE A 97 -3.69 -1.22 -19.96
CA ILE A 97 -4.47 -2.41 -19.59
C ILE A 97 -5.09 -2.22 -18.20
N LEU A 98 -6.25 -2.82 -17.99
CA LEU A 98 -6.92 -2.85 -16.70
C LEU A 98 -6.90 -4.28 -16.17
N LEU A 99 -6.28 -4.47 -15.00
CA LEU A 99 -6.28 -5.71 -14.27
C LEU A 99 -7.35 -5.62 -13.18
N GLU A 100 -8.36 -6.48 -13.27
CA GLU A 100 -9.50 -6.45 -12.36
C GLU A 100 -9.53 -7.67 -11.44
N ASN A 101 -10.11 -7.48 -10.25
CA ASN A 101 -10.46 -8.52 -9.28
C ASN A 101 -9.32 -9.32 -8.66
N GLY A 102 -8.09 -8.82 -8.76
CA GLY A 102 -6.94 -9.51 -8.19
C GLY A 102 -6.54 -10.79 -8.94
N GLY A 103 -5.51 -11.47 -8.44
CA GLY A 103 -4.99 -12.72 -9.00
C GLY A 103 -4.20 -12.58 -10.30
N ALA A 104 -4.01 -11.35 -10.81
CA ALA A 104 -3.24 -11.12 -12.03
C ALA A 104 -1.74 -11.09 -11.73
N TYR A 105 -0.97 -11.80 -12.56
CA TYR A 105 0.49 -11.76 -12.55
C TYR A 105 1.01 -11.09 -13.82
N TYR A 106 2.03 -10.27 -13.69
CA TYR A 106 2.82 -9.79 -14.82
C TYR A 106 4.29 -9.68 -14.43
N ASP A 107 5.16 -9.60 -15.41
CA ASP A 107 6.57 -9.32 -15.16
C ASP A 107 7.13 -8.26 -16.12
N MET A 108 8.20 -7.62 -15.67
CA MET A 108 9.02 -6.68 -16.44
C MET A 108 10.44 -7.21 -16.42
N THR A 109 10.77 -7.96 -17.47
CA THR A 109 12.04 -8.69 -17.59
C THR A 109 12.94 -8.14 -18.68
N HIS A 110 12.58 -7.00 -19.28
CA HIS A 110 13.39 -6.31 -20.27
C HIS A 110 13.88 -4.96 -19.75
N ILE A 111 15.15 -4.69 -19.94
CA ILE A 111 15.83 -3.46 -19.46
C ILE A 111 15.18 -2.16 -19.97
N ASP A 112 14.61 -2.18 -21.18
CA ASP A 112 13.94 -1.02 -21.79
C ASP A 112 12.43 -0.96 -21.53
N GLY A 113 11.92 -1.83 -20.66
CA GLY A 113 10.50 -1.81 -20.28
C GLY A 113 10.18 -0.60 -19.39
N TRP A 114 9.06 0.06 -19.68
CA TRP A 114 8.51 1.16 -18.91
C TRP A 114 7.08 0.87 -18.53
N HIS A 115 6.66 1.34 -17.35
CA HIS A 115 5.27 1.30 -16.95
C HIS A 115 4.88 2.47 -16.03
N SER A 116 3.60 2.76 -15.99
CA SER A 116 2.96 3.41 -14.86
C SER A 116 1.84 2.53 -14.32
N VAL A 117 1.56 2.65 -13.04
CA VAL A 117 0.52 1.88 -12.38
C VAL A 117 -0.31 2.78 -11.49
N ARG A 118 -1.62 2.53 -11.43
CA ARG A 118 -2.49 3.17 -10.46
C ARG A 118 -3.68 2.28 -10.09
N PRO A 119 -4.09 2.24 -8.85
CA PRO A 119 -5.41 1.77 -8.47
C PRO A 119 -6.50 2.71 -8.97
N VAL A 120 -7.62 2.15 -9.44
CA VAL A 120 -8.76 2.94 -9.95
C VAL A 120 -9.78 3.21 -8.84
N ASP A 121 -10.09 2.21 -8.03
CA ASP A 121 -11.20 2.21 -7.07
C ASP A 121 -10.75 2.14 -5.60
N GLY A 122 -9.61 2.71 -5.24
CA GLY A 122 -9.14 2.67 -3.85
C GLY A 122 -7.69 2.24 -3.76
N VAL A 123 -7.34 1.44 -2.75
CA VAL A 123 -5.99 0.94 -2.54
C VAL A 123 -5.86 -0.48 -3.10
N CYS A 124 -4.79 -0.74 -3.84
CA CYS A 124 -4.43 -2.08 -4.26
C CYS A 124 -3.28 -2.64 -3.42
N ALA A 125 -3.42 -3.88 -2.99
CA ALA A 125 -2.34 -4.64 -2.42
C ALA A 125 -1.65 -5.47 -3.52
N THR A 126 -0.32 -5.40 -3.56
CA THR A 126 0.48 -6.16 -4.52
C THR A 126 1.69 -6.78 -3.85
N VAL A 127 2.18 -7.87 -4.44
CA VAL A 127 3.48 -8.46 -4.08
C VAL A 127 4.39 -8.38 -5.28
N MET A 128 5.62 -7.90 -5.08
CA MET A 128 6.61 -7.78 -6.13
C MET A 128 7.88 -8.53 -5.75
N LEU A 129 8.42 -9.30 -6.68
CA LEU A 129 9.73 -9.91 -6.58
C LEU A 129 10.66 -9.20 -7.55
N VAL A 130 11.84 -8.77 -7.08
CA VAL A 130 12.87 -8.17 -7.92
C VAL A 130 14.14 -8.99 -7.91
N GLY A 131 14.81 -9.02 -9.05
CA GLY A 131 16.08 -9.67 -9.24
C GLY A 131 17.25 -8.70 -9.12
N LYS A 132 18.45 -9.14 -9.57
CA LYS A 132 19.67 -8.34 -9.59
C LYS A 132 19.50 -7.13 -10.53
N PRO A 133 19.98 -5.92 -10.16
CA PRO A 133 19.93 -4.74 -11.02
C PRO A 133 20.64 -4.92 -12.36
N TRP A 134 20.13 -4.23 -13.38
CA TRP A 134 20.70 -4.29 -14.74
C TRP A 134 21.87 -3.32 -14.99
N GLY A 135 22.17 -2.43 -14.06
CA GLY A 135 23.12 -1.34 -14.31
C GLY A 135 22.56 -0.25 -15.23
N ARG A 136 21.22 -0.17 -15.40
CA ARG A 136 20.55 0.90 -16.13
C ARG A 136 20.78 2.23 -15.42
N GLU A 137 21.01 3.30 -16.20
CA GLU A 137 20.95 4.65 -15.68
C GLU A 137 19.58 4.92 -15.05
N GLN A 138 19.57 5.52 -13.86
CA GLN A 138 18.36 5.81 -13.11
C GLN A 138 18.11 7.31 -13.09
N VAL A 139 16.83 7.69 -13.07
CA VAL A 139 16.46 9.08 -12.81
C VAL A 139 16.84 9.41 -11.36
N GLU A 140 17.56 10.51 -11.19
CA GLU A 140 17.96 10.97 -9.87
C GLU A 140 16.71 11.32 -9.06
N VAL A 141 16.53 10.65 -7.92
CA VAL A 141 15.42 10.92 -7.00
C VAL A 141 15.87 12.01 -6.03
N THR A 142 15.22 13.17 -6.10
CA THR A 142 15.55 14.33 -5.28
C THR A 142 15.15 14.19 -3.81
N GLU A 143 14.11 13.41 -3.53
CA GLU A 143 13.64 13.15 -2.17
C GLU A 143 13.92 11.71 -1.76
N LYS A 144 14.57 11.53 -0.62
CA LYS A 144 14.79 10.19 -0.07
C LYS A 144 13.49 9.66 0.52
N PRO A 145 13.05 8.46 0.12
CA PRO A 145 11.92 7.82 0.76
C PRO A 145 12.17 7.61 2.26
N GLN A 146 11.15 7.81 3.08
CA GLN A 146 11.24 7.67 4.53
C GLN A 146 10.59 6.37 5.00
N PRO A 147 11.09 5.73 6.05
CA PRO A 147 10.39 4.62 6.66
C PRO A 147 9.08 5.11 7.30
N PHE A 148 8.07 4.24 7.33
CA PHE A 148 6.86 4.49 8.11
C PHE A 148 6.86 3.71 9.43
N SER A 149 5.90 4.02 10.32
CA SER A 149 5.88 3.53 11.70
C SER A 149 5.84 2.00 11.80
N GLU A 150 6.37 1.48 12.91
CA GLU A 150 6.35 0.05 13.22
C GLU A 150 4.92 -0.51 13.28
N ASP A 151 3.98 0.25 13.85
CA ASP A 151 2.56 -0.16 13.92
C ASP A 151 1.98 -0.35 12.52
N ARG A 152 2.31 0.57 11.59
CA ARG A 152 1.86 0.47 10.20
C ARG A 152 2.49 -0.74 9.49
N LYS A 153 3.77 -1.01 9.75
CA LYS A 153 4.45 -2.23 9.27
C LYS A 153 3.74 -3.49 9.74
N LEU A 154 3.51 -3.59 11.04
CA LEU A 154 2.84 -4.76 11.62
C LEU A 154 1.43 -4.96 11.05
N MET A 155 0.69 -3.89 10.83
CA MET A 155 -0.62 -3.93 10.19
C MET A 155 -0.52 -4.47 8.76
N MET A 156 0.42 -3.96 7.94
CA MET A 156 0.65 -4.49 6.59
C MET A 156 1.00 -5.97 6.61
N LEU A 157 1.96 -6.39 7.43
CA LEU A 157 2.38 -7.79 7.52
C LEU A 157 1.23 -8.70 7.94
N ARG A 158 0.40 -8.26 8.89
CA ARG A 158 -0.80 -8.98 9.30
C ARG A 158 -1.78 -9.13 8.14
N PHE A 159 -2.07 -8.05 7.41
CA PHE A 159 -2.93 -8.08 6.24
C PHE A 159 -2.48 -9.14 5.23
N PHE A 160 -1.19 -9.12 4.82
CA PHE A 160 -0.65 -10.09 3.88
C PHE A 160 -0.65 -11.51 4.46
N SER A 161 -0.38 -11.67 5.76
CA SER A 161 -0.47 -12.98 6.44
C SER A 161 -1.88 -13.55 6.40
N GLU A 162 -2.89 -12.76 6.65
CA GLU A 162 -4.29 -13.17 6.55
C GLU A 162 -4.69 -13.47 5.11
N TYR A 163 -4.18 -12.69 4.15
CA TYR A 163 -4.34 -13.00 2.72
C TYR A 163 -3.84 -14.39 2.39
N TYR A 164 -2.65 -14.72 2.68
CA TYR A 164 -2.09 -16.02 2.30
C TYR A 164 -2.68 -17.19 3.10
N LYS A 165 -3.16 -16.96 4.31
CA LYS A 165 -3.87 -17.98 5.10
C LYS A 165 -5.28 -18.27 4.62
N ASN A 166 -5.97 -17.25 4.09
CA ASN A 166 -7.39 -17.33 3.77
C ASN A 166 -7.72 -16.75 2.40
N ARG A 167 -7.07 -17.22 1.34
CA ARG A 167 -7.21 -16.70 -0.04
C ARG A 167 -8.66 -16.44 -0.53
N ASN A 168 -9.66 -17.04 0.09
CA ASN A 168 -11.06 -16.97 -0.34
C ASN A 168 -11.95 -15.94 0.40
N GLN A 169 -11.44 -15.20 1.40
CA GLN A 169 -12.26 -14.27 2.21
C GLN A 169 -11.93 -12.77 2.06
N MET A 170 -11.07 -12.41 1.15
CA MET A 170 -10.23 -11.22 1.24
C MET A 170 -10.78 -9.87 0.82
N HIS A 171 -11.79 -9.79 0.00
CA HIS A 171 -12.31 -8.47 -0.41
C HIS A 171 -12.78 -7.58 0.75
N ARG A 172 -13.04 -8.21 1.91
CA ARG A 172 -13.61 -7.51 3.08
C ARG A 172 -12.59 -6.95 4.07
N VAL A 173 -11.37 -7.48 4.11
CA VAL A 173 -10.37 -7.10 5.14
C VAL A 173 -9.65 -5.81 4.76
N ILE A 174 -9.38 -5.59 3.48
CA ILE A 174 -8.63 -4.44 2.97
C ILE A 174 -9.28 -3.10 3.30
N GLU A 175 -10.60 -2.99 3.04
CA GLU A 175 -11.33 -1.75 3.28
C GLU A 175 -11.29 -1.31 4.75
N ASN A 176 -11.22 -2.27 5.67
CA ASN A 176 -11.29 -2.00 7.09
C ASN A 176 -9.96 -1.63 7.74
N GLU A 177 -8.85 -2.18 7.24
CA GLU A 177 -7.52 -1.88 7.77
C GLU A 177 -6.93 -0.57 7.21
N MET A 178 -7.49 -0.08 6.10
CA MET A 178 -7.10 1.16 5.44
C MET A 178 -7.85 2.39 5.97
N ILE A 179 -8.76 2.23 6.93
CA ILE A 179 -9.49 3.37 7.51
C ILE A 179 -8.53 4.23 8.33
N GLU A 180 -8.36 5.47 7.90
CA GLU A 180 -7.45 6.43 8.50
C GLU A 180 -8.15 7.65 9.05
N ARG A 181 -7.42 8.45 9.85
CA ARG A 181 -7.91 9.74 10.33
C ARG A 181 -8.26 10.64 9.14
N GLY A 182 -9.47 11.15 9.14
CA GLY A 182 -9.99 11.98 8.05
C GLY A 182 -10.97 11.25 7.12
N ASP A 183 -11.08 9.93 7.25
CA ASP A 183 -12.04 9.18 6.47
C ASP A 183 -13.46 9.34 6.98
N TRP A 184 -14.40 9.20 6.05
CA TRP A 184 -15.81 9.06 6.37
C TRP A 184 -16.23 7.60 6.31
N VAL A 185 -16.90 7.15 7.34
CA VAL A 185 -17.29 5.74 7.53
C VAL A 185 -18.74 5.62 7.95
N LYS A 186 -19.29 4.43 7.81
CA LYS A 186 -20.54 4.01 8.45
C LYS A 186 -20.36 2.65 9.12
N ILE A 187 -21.17 2.36 10.11
CA ILE A 187 -21.17 1.04 10.76
C ILE A 187 -21.81 0.02 9.82
N ASP A 188 -21.10 -1.08 9.56
CA ASP A 188 -21.65 -2.23 8.85
C ASP A 188 -22.42 -3.13 9.83
N GLU A 189 -23.71 -2.93 9.87
CA GLU A 189 -24.60 -3.68 10.77
C GLU A 189 -24.52 -5.20 10.57
N SER A 190 -24.24 -5.66 9.36
CA SER A 190 -24.14 -7.09 9.04
C SER A 190 -22.96 -7.79 9.73
N ARG A 191 -21.98 -7.03 10.20
CA ARG A 191 -20.76 -7.51 10.86
C ARG A 191 -20.82 -7.43 12.39
N LEU A 192 -21.85 -6.79 12.94
CA LEU A 192 -21.99 -6.66 14.38
C LEU A 192 -22.56 -7.95 14.99
N ASN A 193 -21.96 -8.40 16.08
CA ASN A 193 -22.61 -9.38 16.94
C ASN A 193 -23.79 -8.72 17.71
N GLU A 194 -24.60 -9.52 18.41
CA GLU A 194 -25.80 -9.01 19.06
C GLU A 194 -25.51 -7.99 20.18
N SER A 195 -24.40 -8.16 20.91
CA SER A 195 -23.96 -7.22 21.94
C SER A 195 -23.53 -5.89 21.34
N ASP A 196 -22.70 -5.94 20.27
CA ASP A 196 -22.22 -4.74 19.58
C ASP A 196 -23.36 -4.00 18.89
N ARG A 197 -24.31 -4.72 18.28
CA ARG A 197 -25.49 -4.14 17.64
C ARG A 197 -26.32 -3.34 18.66
N ARG A 198 -26.46 -3.83 19.88
CA ARG A 198 -27.14 -3.09 20.97
C ARG A 198 -26.33 -1.85 21.39
N GLY A 199 -25.03 -2.01 21.56
CA GLY A 199 -24.14 -0.91 21.96
C GLY A 199 -24.04 0.23 20.95
N PHE A 200 -24.09 -0.08 19.66
CA PHE A 200 -23.95 0.90 18.58
C PHE A 200 -25.25 1.26 17.88
N SER A 201 -26.39 0.81 18.37
CA SER A 201 -27.71 0.98 17.74
C SER A 201 -28.04 2.41 17.32
N LYS A 202 -27.65 3.39 18.14
CA LYS A 202 -27.86 4.81 17.83
C LYS A 202 -27.00 5.37 16.71
N PHE A 203 -25.90 4.69 16.35
CA PHE A 203 -24.97 5.14 15.30
C PHE A 203 -25.19 4.40 13.97
N ILE A 204 -25.93 3.29 13.98
CA ILE A 204 -26.24 2.52 12.77
C ILE A 204 -26.99 3.41 11.77
N GLY A 205 -26.51 3.42 10.52
CA GLY A 205 -27.06 4.28 9.46
C GLY A 205 -26.54 5.71 9.44
N GLN A 206 -25.82 6.15 10.46
CA GLN A 206 -25.17 7.46 10.46
C GLN A 206 -23.82 7.43 9.75
N LYS A 207 -23.42 8.59 9.19
CA LYS A 207 -22.07 8.82 8.65
C LYS A 207 -21.19 9.37 9.75
N GLY A 208 -20.06 8.73 10.01
CA GLY A 208 -19.10 9.11 11.03
C GLY A 208 -17.77 9.55 10.42
N PHE A 209 -17.09 10.46 11.10
CA PHE A 209 -15.77 10.95 10.70
C PHE A 209 -14.69 10.36 11.60
N VAL A 210 -13.66 9.75 11.01
CA VAL A 210 -12.56 9.14 11.74
C VAL A 210 -11.62 10.21 12.31
N ILE A 211 -11.51 10.22 13.62
CA ILE A 211 -10.70 11.21 14.37
C ILE A 211 -9.40 10.64 14.93
N GLY A 212 -9.28 9.33 14.99
CA GLY A 212 -8.08 8.65 15.46
C GLY A 212 -8.16 7.16 15.33
N ARG A 213 -7.05 6.51 15.66
CA ARG A 213 -6.91 5.04 15.70
C ARG A 213 -6.06 4.65 16.89
N ASN A 214 -6.46 3.60 17.59
CA ASN A 214 -5.69 3.00 18.66
C ASN A 214 -5.71 1.47 18.50
N GLY A 215 -4.63 0.91 17.96
CA GLY A 215 -4.58 -0.51 17.58
C GLY A 215 -5.66 -0.84 16.53
N GLY A 216 -6.45 -1.90 16.80
CA GLY A 216 -7.57 -2.29 15.94
C GLY A 216 -8.85 -1.47 16.12
N MET A 217 -8.87 -0.52 17.06
CA MET A 217 -10.02 0.35 17.34
C MET A 217 -9.91 1.64 16.53
N ILE A 218 -11.00 2.06 15.93
CA ILE A 218 -11.13 3.33 15.20
C ILE A 218 -12.00 4.26 16.03
N ASP A 219 -11.47 5.44 16.34
CA ASP A 219 -12.20 6.49 17.05
C ASP A 219 -12.97 7.33 16.03
N ILE A 220 -14.27 7.38 16.19
CA ILE A 220 -15.19 8.00 15.23
C ILE A 220 -16.04 9.04 15.93
N ARG A 221 -16.28 10.13 15.23
CA ARG A 221 -17.25 11.14 15.62
C ARG A 221 -18.49 11.05 14.72
N PHE A 222 -19.65 10.88 15.36
CA PHE A 222 -20.97 10.95 14.77
C PHE A 222 -21.66 12.23 15.27
N GLY A 223 -21.60 13.31 14.47
CA GLY A 223 -22.07 14.61 14.94
C GLY A 223 -21.27 15.09 16.17
N ASN A 224 -21.94 15.28 17.31
CA ASN A 224 -21.30 15.69 18.57
C ASN A 224 -20.86 14.53 19.48
N GLU A 225 -21.16 13.31 19.10
CA GLU A 225 -20.82 12.12 19.89
C GLU A 225 -19.57 11.43 19.35
N ARG A 226 -18.82 10.79 20.28
CA ARG A 226 -17.64 9.98 19.95
C ARG A 226 -17.84 8.55 20.40
N THR A 227 -17.30 7.61 19.64
CA THR A 227 -17.24 6.20 20.00
C THR A 227 -16.02 5.56 19.36
N SER A 228 -15.59 4.41 19.89
CA SER A 228 -14.52 3.61 19.32
C SER A 228 -15.09 2.28 18.88
N ILE A 229 -14.79 1.88 17.66
CA ILE A 229 -15.32 0.67 17.02
C ILE A 229 -14.15 -0.11 16.42
N LEU A 230 -14.22 -1.45 16.43
CA LEU A 230 -13.29 -2.29 15.69
C LEU A 230 -13.36 -1.94 14.19
N SER A 231 -12.18 -1.77 13.56
CA SER A 231 -12.09 -1.43 12.13
C SER A 231 -12.89 -2.38 11.24
N GLY A 232 -12.91 -3.68 11.59
CA GLY A 232 -13.68 -4.70 10.89
C GLY A 232 -15.20 -4.48 10.85
N ASN A 233 -15.74 -3.60 11.67
CA ASN A 233 -17.18 -3.28 11.75
C ASN A 233 -17.55 -1.99 10.99
N LEU A 234 -16.64 -1.45 10.21
CA LEU A 234 -16.82 -0.19 9.48
C LEU A 234 -16.78 -0.40 7.96
N LEU A 235 -17.49 0.45 7.25
CA LEU A 235 -17.43 0.61 5.81
C LEU A 235 -16.96 2.03 5.49
N MET A 236 -15.94 2.17 4.64
CA MET A 236 -15.57 3.46 4.07
C MET A 236 -16.66 3.97 3.13
N LEU A 237 -16.91 5.27 3.18
CA LEU A 237 -17.88 5.90 2.28
C LEU A 237 -17.21 6.31 0.97
N ASP A 238 -17.87 6.02 -0.13
CA ASP A 238 -17.50 6.55 -1.45
C ASP A 238 -17.39 8.07 -1.42
N PRO A 239 -16.45 8.69 -2.18
CA PRO A 239 -16.34 10.15 -2.26
C PRO A 239 -17.64 10.89 -2.56
N LYS A 240 -18.51 10.30 -3.40
CA LYS A 240 -19.85 10.84 -3.73
C LYS A 240 -20.86 10.80 -2.56
N ASP A 241 -20.63 9.91 -1.59
CA ASP A 241 -21.50 9.73 -0.42
C ASP A 241 -21.00 10.50 0.81
N LYS A 242 -19.84 11.16 0.70
CA LYS A 242 -19.32 12.02 1.77
C LYS A 242 -20.19 13.27 1.94
N PRO A 243 -20.34 13.79 3.17
CA PRO A 243 -21.03 15.06 3.38
C PRO A 243 -20.32 16.20 2.62
N SER A 244 -21.08 17.17 2.12
CA SER A 244 -20.56 18.28 1.31
C SER A 244 -19.54 19.13 2.07
N SER A 245 -18.54 19.67 1.34
CA SER A 245 -17.29 20.30 1.77
C SER A 245 -17.36 21.43 2.84
N LYS A 246 -18.54 21.94 3.19
CA LYS A 246 -18.67 22.96 4.25
C LYS A 246 -18.43 22.39 5.65
N MET A 247 -18.73 21.10 5.90
CA MET A 247 -18.40 20.44 7.18
C MET A 247 -16.94 19.99 7.26
N GLU A 248 -16.30 19.67 6.13
CA GLU A 248 -14.89 19.28 6.10
C GLU A 248 -13.94 20.43 6.51
N SER A 249 -14.24 21.68 6.14
CA SER A 249 -13.31 22.79 6.33
C SER A 249 -13.13 23.21 7.80
N GLU A 250 -14.14 23.06 8.64
CA GLU A 250 -14.03 23.40 10.07
C GLU A 250 -13.41 22.28 10.89
N GLU A 251 -13.64 21.02 10.50
CA GLU A 251 -13.12 19.85 11.18
C GLU A 251 -11.66 19.57 10.81
N PHE A 252 -11.29 19.79 9.56
CA PHE A 252 -9.90 19.69 9.10
C PHE A 252 -8.97 20.74 9.70
N LYS A 253 -9.47 21.97 9.92
CA LYS A 253 -8.71 23.03 10.59
C LYS A 253 -8.39 22.70 12.04
N LYS A 254 -9.31 22.08 12.76
CA LYS A 254 -9.09 21.67 14.16
C LYS A 254 -8.18 20.44 14.29
N ALA A 255 -8.02 19.65 13.24
CA ALA A 255 -7.18 18.46 13.25
C ALA A 255 -5.70 18.75 12.89
N LYS A 256 -5.42 19.83 12.15
CA LYS A 256 -4.06 20.24 11.74
C LYS A 256 -3.19 20.80 12.86
N ASP A 257 -3.78 21.29 13.93
CA ASP A 257 -3.03 21.94 15.02
C ASP A 257 -2.48 20.96 16.08
N TRP A 258 -2.71 19.66 15.95
CA TRP A 258 -2.29 18.65 16.95
C TRP A 258 -1.10 17.76 16.53
N GLY A 259 -0.43 18.04 15.44
CA GLY A 259 0.63 17.19 14.89
C GLY A 259 1.97 17.87 14.62
N LYS A 260 2.43 18.80 15.48
CA LYS A 260 3.79 19.33 15.41
C LYS A 260 4.55 18.99 16.69
N GLU A 261 5.04 17.76 16.80
CA GLU A 261 6.18 17.44 17.65
C GLU A 261 7.26 16.79 16.79
N LYS A 262 8.44 17.41 16.89
CA LYS A 262 9.67 17.06 16.17
C LYS A 262 10.27 15.78 16.72
N THR A 263 10.81 14.95 15.85
CA THR A 263 11.95 14.10 16.21
C THR A 263 12.99 14.23 15.12
N ASP A 264 14.09 14.90 15.48
CA ASP A 264 15.36 14.88 14.76
C ASP A 264 16.08 13.59 15.18
N GLU A 265 16.42 12.75 14.22
CA GLU A 265 17.61 11.90 14.24
C GLU A 265 17.85 11.36 12.83
N GLU A 266 19.01 11.75 12.30
CA GLU A 266 19.52 11.32 10.99
C GLU A 266 20.01 9.89 11.08
N ASP A 267 19.54 9.01 10.19
CA ASP A 267 20.30 7.81 9.86
C ASP A 267 20.32 7.59 8.35
N HIS A 268 21.56 7.57 7.81
CA HIS A 268 21.86 7.59 6.39
C HIS A 268 21.89 6.17 5.84
N MET A 269 20.81 5.70 5.22
CA MET A 269 20.90 4.58 4.28
C MET A 269 19.90 4.75 3.12
N ASN A 270 20.42 4.80 1.92
CA ASN A 270 19.61 4.76 0.70
C ASN A 270 19.17 3.31 0.45
N PRO A 271 17.88 2.97 0.66
CA PRO A 271 17.43 1.57 0.58
C PRO A 271 17.26 1.04 -0.84
N ASP A 272 17.49 1.85 -1.86
CA ASP A 272 17.41 1.44 -3.27
C ASP A 272 18.76 1.05 -3.88
N LEU A 273 19.85 1.17 -3.12
CA LEU A 273 21.16 0.70 -3.54
C LEU A 273 21.47 -0.66 -2.91
N TRP A 274 21.76 -1.62 -3.74
CA TRP A 274 22.38 -2.88 -3.30
C TRP A 274 23.78 -2.55 -2.73
N PRO A 275 24.21 -3.17 -1.64
CA PRO A 275 25.62 -3.11 -1.28
C PRO A 275 26.44 -3.69 -2.44
N ASP A 276 27.47 -2.98 -2.84
CA ASP A 276 28.49 -3.47 -3.78
C ASP A 276 29.28 -4.59 -3.11
N ASP A 277 28.79 -5.82 -3.22
CA ASP A 277 29.56 -7.04 -2.94
C ASP A 277 30.22 -7.54 -4.23
N ASP A 278 31.05 -6.70 -4.84
CA ASP A 278 32.07 -7.12 -5.77
C ASP A 278 33.43 -7.15 -5.05
N LYS A 279 33.67 -8.20 -4.30
CA LYS A 279 35.03 -8.71 -4.07
C LYS A 279 35.05 -10.13 -4.55
N ASP A 280 35.42 -10.28 -5.82
CA ASP A 280 35.93 -11.52 -6.36
C ASP A 280 37.15 -11.93 -5.51
N GLU A 281 36.98 -12.96 -4.69
CA GLU A 281 38.11 -13.75 -4.26
C GLU A 281 38.35 -14.83 -5.32
N GLU A 282 39.40 -14.58 -6.12
CA GLU A 282 40.07 -15.64 -6.88
C GLU A 282 40.56 -16.74 -5.92
N ILE A 283 40.03 -17.94 -6.09
CA ILE A 283 40.80 -19.21 -6.00
C ILE A 283 40.19 -20.23 -6.96
#